data_dc49b7fc3311f197c08c1672bddd3848
#
_entry.id   dc49b7fc3311f197c08c1672bddd3848
#
_cell.length_a   1.000
_cell.length_b   1.000
_cell.length_c   1.000
_cell.angle_alpha   90.00
_cell.angle_beta   90.00
_cell.angle_gamma   90.00
#
_symmetry.space_group_name_H-M   'P 1'
#
loop_
_entity.id
_entity.type
_entity.pdbx_description
1 polymer ?
#
loop_
_entity_poly.entity_id
_entity_poly.type
_entity_poly.pdbx_seq_one_letter_code
_entity_poly.pdbx_strand_id
1 'polypeptide(L)'
;MKNNKNQQETEHKSRWSIISNVAVIISLIFVIFELRQNHKALEEANTIARMESANDAYTGSTTFRQMTIDNAVVWNKANQGAPLSDVETLIRNQISSTWYFNHGQMYEQAMRLNDEKMIKARISLPERFVPRHPGIRAYWPNVKPEYIAKGYSALIAPYEKAFRE
;
A
#
# COMPACT_ATOMS: atom_id res chain seq x y z
N MET A 1 7.80 -44.13 -64.35
CA MET A 1 8.53 -43.00 -63.70
C MET A 1 7.68 -42.03 -62.86
N LYS A 2 6.36 -42.18 -62.76
CA LYS A 2 5.47 -41.26 -62.01
C LYS A 2 5.44 -41.55 -60.48
N ASN A 3 5.72 -42.80 -60.00
CA ASN A 3 5.58 -43.15 -58.59
C ASN A 3 6.68 -42.58 -57.66
N ASN A 4 7.87 -42.32 -58.12
CA ASN A 4 8.95 -41.79 -57.27
C ASN A 4 8.79 -40.32 -56.89
N LYS A 5 8.14 -39.51 -57.71
CA LYS A 5 7.89 -38.10 -57.38
C LYS A 5 6.87 -37.93 -56.24
N ASN A 6 5.82 -38.71 -56.25
CA ASN A 6 4.77 -38.63 -55.20
C ASN A 6 5.28 -39.09 -53.82
N GLN A 7 6.19 -40.04 -53.78
CA GLN A 7 6.82 -40.50 -52.52
C GLN A 7 7.74 -39.43 -51.92
N GLN A 8 8.56 -38.76 -52.76
CA GLN A 8 9.42 -37.68 -52.27
C GLN A 8 8.64 -36.45 -51.78
N GLU A 9 7.54 -36.09 -52.42
CA GLU A 9 6.69 -34.98 -51.95
C GLU A 9 5.99 -35.28 -50.59
N THR A 10 5.55 -36.53 -50.38
CA THR A 10 4.93 -36.93 -49.12
C THR A 10 5.95 -37.00 -47.98
N GLU A 11 7.16 -37.45 -48.20
CA GLU A 11 8.22 -37.45 -47.18
C GLU A 11 8.66 -36.03 -46.84
N HIS A 12 8.73 -35.14 -47.80
CA HIS A 12 9.10 -33.74 -47.55
C HIS A 12 8.03 -33.03 -46.72
N LYS A 13 6.75 -33.21 -47.02
CA LYS A 13 5.63 -32.66 -46.23
C LYS A 13 5.59 -33.19 -44.81
N SER A 14 5.87 -34.48 -44.60
CA SER A 14 5.94 -35.11 -43.28
C SER A 14 7.06 -34.53 -42.43
N ARG A 15 8.26 -34.32 -42.99
CA ARG A 15 9.41 -33.72 -42.28
C ARG A 15 9.15 -32.30 -41.87
N TRP A 16 8.54 -31.45 -42.73
CA TRP A 16 8.18 -30.09 -42.39
C TRP A 16 7.11 -30.01 -41.28
N SER A 17 6.16 -30.92 -41.28
CA SER A 17 5.16 -31.02 -40.23
C SER A 17 5.81 -31.35 -38.86
N ILE A 18 6.77 -32.24 -38.81
CA ILE A 18 7.50 -32.59 -37.59
C ILE A 18 8.33 -31.43 -37.10
N ILE A 19 9.05 -30.74 -37.98
CA ILE A 19 9.85 -29.54 -37.61
C ILE A 19 8.95 -28.45 -37.07
N SER A 20 7.80 -28.19 -37.70
CA SER A 20 6.84 -27.19 -37.23
C SER A 20 6.30 -27.54 -35.84
N ASN A 21 5.95 -28.79 -35.57
CA ASN A 21 5.47 -29.23 -34.28
C ASN A 21 6.52 -29.10 -33.18
N VAL A 22 7.77 -29.43 -33.49
CA VAL A 22 8.90 -29.31 -32.56
C VAL A 22 9.15 -27.81 -32.26
N ALA A 23 9.09 -26.93 -33.25
CA ALA A 23 9.23 -25.49 -33.05
C ALA A 23 8.14 -24.93 -32.14
N VAL A 24 6.87 -25.37 -32.29
CA VAL A 24 5.75 -24.98 -31.40
C VAL A 24 6.02 -25.45 -29.97
N ILE A 25 6.47 -26.68 -29.78
CA ILE A 25 6.77 -27.20 -28.44
C ILE A 25 7.89 -26.41 -27.77
N ILE A 26 8.96 -26.10 -28.50
CA ILE A 26 10.06 -25.28 -27.99
C ILE A 26 9.54 -23.87 -27.60
N SER A 27 8.71 -23.24 -28.46
CA SER A 27 8.13 -21.92 -28.18
C SER A 27 7.26 -21.95 -26.90
N LEU A 28 6.46 -23.00 -26.70
CA LEU A 28 5.66 -23.18 -25.48
C LEU A 28 6.55 -23.31 -24.23
N ILE A 29 7.66 -24.03 -24.32
CA ILE A 29 8.62 -24.16 -23.22
C ILE A 29 9.22 -22.78 -22.86
N PHE A 30 9.58 -21.97 -23.86
CA PHE A 30 10.07 -20.61 -23.64
C PHE A 30 9.02 -19.73 -22.96
N VAL A 31 7.77 -19.76 -23.42
CA VAL A 31 6.67 -19.00 -22.81
C VAL A 31 6.47 -19.41 -21.36
N ILE A 32 6.50 -20.70 -21.04
CA ILE A 32 6.39 -21.19 -19.65
C ILE A 32 7.56 -20.67 -18.80
N PHE A 33 8.76 -20.64 -19.35
CA PHE A 33 9.94 -20.14 -18.65
C PHE A 33 9.84 -18.64 -18.38
N GLU A 34 9.44 -17.84 -19.38
CA GLU A 34 9.20 -16.40 -19.24
C GLU A 34 8.09 -16.10 -18.21
N LEU A 35 6.99 -16.85 -18.23
CA LEU A 35 5.92 -16.70 -17.25
C LEU A 35 6.41 -16.99 -15.82
N ARG A 36 7.24 -18.01 -15.62
CA ARG A 36 7.83 -18.30 -14.30
C ARG A 36 8.79 -17.21 -13.85
N GLN A 37 9.64 -16.68 -14.75
CA GLN A 37 10.51 -15.57 -14.41
C GLN A 37 9.73 -14.31 -14.05
N ASN A 38 8.71 -13.97 -14.83
CA ASN A 38 7.84 -12.82 -14.55
C ASN A 38 7.11 -12.98 -13.23
N HIS A 39 6.60 -14.18 -12.91
CA HIS A 39 5.96 -14.44 -11.64
C HIS A 39 6.91 -14.24 -10.45
N LYS A 40 8.14 -14.78 -10.55
CA LYS A 40 9.17 -14.57 -9.52
C LYS A 40 9.54 -13.10 -9.36
N ALA A 41 9.71 -12.38 -10.46
CA ALA A 41 10.00 -10.94 -10.42
C ALA A 41 8.87 -10.12 -9.76
N LEU A 42 7.61 -10.49 -10.01
CA LEU A 42 6.46 -9.88 -9.35
C LEU A 42 6.41 -10.18 -7.85
N GLU A 43 6.72 -11.40 -7.44
CA GLU A 43 6.79 -11.76 -6.01
C GLU A 43 7.91 -10.99 -5.29
N GLU A 44 9.07 -10.86 -5.89
CA GLU A 44 10.19 -10.08 -5.38
C GLU A 44 9.82 -8.59 -5.28
N ALA A 45 9.23 -8.01 -6.32
CA ALA A 45 8.76 -6.63 -6.33
C ALA A 45 7.71 -6.37 -5.24
N ASN A 46 6.74 -7.27 -5.06
CA ASN A 46 5.75 -7.17 -3.99
C ASN A 46 6.38 -7.27 -2.59
N THR A 47 7.40 -8.10 -2.43
CA THR A 47 8.13 -8.24 -1.16
C THR A 47 8.88 -6.94 -0.84
N ILE A 48 9.58 -6.36 -1.81
CA ILE A 48 10.28 -5.08 -1.66
C ILE A 48 9.28 -3.97 -1.30
N ALA A 49 8.17 -3.85 -2.04
CA ALA A 49 7.15 -2.85 -1.76
C ALA A 49 6.53 -2.97 -0.36
N ARG A 50 6.36 -4.20 0.16
CA ARG A 50 5.93 -4.42 1.55
C ARG A 50 6.97 -4.00 2.57
N MET A 51 8.24 -4.27 2.31
CA MET A 51 9.35 -3.85 3.20
C MET A 51 9.48 -2.33 3.22
N GLU A 52 9.39 -1.65 2.08
CA GLU A 52 9.37 -0.19 1.97
C GLU A 52 8.19 0.39 2.75
N SER A 53 6.98 -0.16 2.56
CA SER A 53 5.78 0.25 3.30
C SER A 53 5.95 0.11 4.81
N ALA A 54 6.57 -0.98 5.27
CA ALA A 54 6.84 -1.19 6.69
C ALA A 54 7.86 -0.18 7.23
N ASN A 55 8.89 0.14 6.46
CA ASN A 55 9.90 1.13 6.81
C ASN A 55 9.31 2.55 6.89
N ASP A 56 8.47 2.93 5.93
CA ASP A 56 7.78 4.22 5.93
C ASP A 56 6.85 4.36 7.14
N ALA A 57 6.10 3.30 7.46
CA ALA A 57 5.24 3.26 8.64
C ALA A 57 6.05 3.40 9.94
N TYR A 58 7.22 2.75 10.01
CA TYR A 58 8.13 2.87 11.14
C TYR A 58 8.69 4.29 11.26
N THR A 59 9.18 4.86 10.17
CA THR A 59 9.71 6.24 10.12
C THR A 59 8.66 7.26 10.52
N GLY A 60 7.45 7.17 9.97
CA GLY A 60 6.34 8.06 10.34
C GLY A 60 5.95 7.94 11.82
N SER A 61 5.92 6.71 12.36
CA SER A 61 5.65 6.48 13.78
C SER A 61 6.75 7.05 14.67
N THR A 62 8.02 6.93 14.27
CA THR A 62 9.17 7.46 14.99
C THR A 62 9.16 8.99 14.99
N THR A 63 8.88 9.61 13.86
CA THR A 63 8.74 11.07 13.73
C THR A 63 7.62 11.60 14.63
N PHE A 64 6.44 10.99 14.60
CA PHE A 64 5.34 11.37 15.48
C PHE A 64 5.74 11.25 16.96
N ARG A 65 6.35 10.13 17.35
CA ARG A 65 6.82 9.90 18.73
C ARG A 65 7.84 10.96 19.14
N GLN A 66 8.81 11.26 18.29
CA GLN A 66 9.84 12.27 18.60
C GLN A 66 9.19 13.65 18.80
N MET A 67 8.29 14.06 17.91
CA MET A 67 7.56 15.34 18.05
C MET A 67 6.77 15.39 19.36
N THR A 68 6.14 14.30 19.78
CA THR A 68 5.38 14.26 21.03
C THR A 68 6.27 14.30 22.27
N ILE A 69 7.48 13.72 22.20
CA ILE A 69 8.47 13.79 23.27
C ILE A 69 9.04 15.19 23.38
N ASP A 70 9.50 15.78 22.28
CA ASP A 70 10.10 17.12 22.23
C ASP A 70 9.13 18.22 22.69
N ASN A 71 7.83 17.96 22.53
CA ASN A 71 6.75 18.89 22.89
C ASN A 71 5.81 18.30 23.95
N ALA A 72 6.33 17.50 24.87
CA ALA A 72 5.51 16.70 25.80
C ALA A 72 4.55 17.57 26.65
N VAL A 73 4.99 18.75 27.08
CA VAL A 73 4.12 19.67 27.85
C VAL A 73 2.91 20.11 27.05
N VAL A 74 3.12 20.53 25.81
CA VAL A 74 2.04 20.97 24.90
C VAL A 74 1.13 19.81 24.55
N TRP A 75 1.73 18.64 24.25
CA TRP A 75 0.98 17.44 23.89
C TRP A 75 0.11 16.93 25.03
N ASN A 76 0.61 16.96 26.27
CA ASN A 76 -0.16 16.59 27.44
C ASN A 76 -1.31 17.57 27.72
N LYS A 77 -1.08 18.89 27.62
CA LYS A 77 -2.16 19.90 27.70
C LYS A 77 -3.24 19.65 26.66
N ALA A 78 -2.85 19.40 25.40
CA ALA A 78 -3.78 19.11 24.31
C ALA A 78 -4.63 17.86 24.58
N ASN A 79 -4.02 16.79 25.09
CA ASN A 79 -4.72 15.55 25.42
C ASN A 79 -5.64 15.68 26.65
N GLN A 80 -5.36 16.61 27.53
CA GLN A 80 -6.22 16.92 28.70
C GLN A 80 -7.30 17.95 28.37
N GLY A 81 -7.35 18.48 27.13
CA GLY A 81 -8.27 19.56 26.76
C GLY A 81 -7.98 20.88 27.43
N ALA A 82 -6.76 21.06 27.97
CA ALA A 82 -6.36 22.32 28.61
C ALA A 82 -6.19 23.45 27.58
N PRO A 83 -6.40 24.71 27.98
CA PRO A 83 -6.19 25.85 27.09
C PRO A 83 -4.75 25.90 26.57
N LEU A 84 -4.61 26.16 25.27
CA LEU A 84 -3.34 26.31 24.60
C LEU A 84 -3.18 27.76 24.13
N SER A 85 -1.97 28.31 24.24
CA SER A 85 -1.59 29.56 23.56
C SER A 85 -1.57 29.36 22.04
N ASP A 86 -1.45 30.42 21.27
CA ASP A 86 -1.39 30.38 19.80
C ASP A 86 -0.19 29.52 19.34
N VAL A 87 0.98 29.67 19.98
CA VAL A 87 2.18 28.88 19.68
C VAL A 87 1.97 27.41 20.02
N GLU A 88 1.40 27.10 21.18
CA GLU A 88 1.10 25.71 21.58
C GLU A 88 0.06 25.09 20.65
N THR A 89 -0.90 25.89 20.16
CA THR A 89 -1.88 25.45 19.16
C THR A 89 -1.22 25.07 17.83
N LEU A 90 -0.25 25.87 17.36
CA LEU A 90 0.53 25.54 16.16
C LEU A 90 1.32 24.23 16.35
N ILE A 91 1.98 24.07 17.49
CA ILE A 91 2.73 22.83 17.81
C ILE A 91 1.78 21.63 17.80
N ARG A 92 0.64 21.70 18.50
CA ARG A 92 -0.38 20.64 18.51
C ARG A 92 -0.85 20.33 17.09
N ASN A 93 -1.12 21.36 16.27
CA ASN A 93 -1.56 21.17 14.89
C ASN A 93 -0.50 20.46 14.05
N GLN A 94 0.79 20.80 14.22
CA GLN A 94 1.89 20.16 13.53
C GLN A 94 2.00 18.66 13.90
N ILE A 95 1.92 18.35 15.18
CA ILE A 95 1.91 16.95 15.65
C ILE A 95 0.71 16.19 15.08
N SER A 96 -0.47 16.79 15.13
CA SER A 96 -1.71 16.18 14.63
C SER A 96 -1.68 15.97 13.11
N SER A 97 -1.20 16.96 12.34
CA SER A 97 -1.07 16.83 10.88
C SER A 97 -0.10 15.72 10.50
N THR A 98 1.02 15.58 11.22
CA THR A 98 1.99 14.48 11.02
C THR A 98 1.33 13.12 11.25
N TRP A 99 0.52 12.96 12.29
CA TRP A 99 -0.24 11.73 12.51
C TRP A 99 -1.17 11.41 11.34
N TYR A 100 -2.03 12.35 10.96
CA TYR A 100 -3.01 12.12 9.89
C TYR A 100 -2.34 11.85 8.55
N PHE A 101 -1.29 12.62 8.21
CA PHE A 101 -0.52 12.39 6.99
C PHE A 101 0.05 10.98 6.95
N ASN A 102 0.75 10.55 7.99
CA ASN A 102 1.34 9.22 8.07
C ASN A 102 0.28 8.12 8.01
N HIS A 103 -0.86 8.30 8.69
CA HIS A 103 -1.93 7.32 8.65
C HIS A 103 -2.56 7.22 7.25
N GLY A 104 -2.79 8.34 6.58
CA GLY A 104 -3.27 8.38 5.19
C GLY A 104 -2.31 7.69 4.24
N GLN A 105 -1.01 7.95 4.34
CA GLN A 105 0.04 7.29 3.54
C GLN A 105 0.05 5.77 3.76
N MET A 106 0.01 5.32 5.01
CA MET A 106 -0.05 3.88 5.33
C MET A 106 -1.32 3.21 4.77
N TYR A 107 -2.46 3.90 4.76
CA TYR A 107 -3.69 3.39 4.16
C TYR A 107 -3.57 3.31 2.63
N GLU A 108 -3.05 4.36 1.99
CA GLU A 108 -2.82 4.38 0.54
C GLU A 108 -1.87 3.25 0.10
N GLN A 109 -0.79 3.03 0.82
CA GLN A 109 0.14 1.93 0.54
C GLN A 109 -0.56 0.56 0.65
N ALA A 110 -1.37 0.35 1.69
CA ALA A 110 -2.14 -0.88 1.83
C ALA A 110 -3.11 -1.10 0.66
N MET A 111 -3.75 -0.03 0.17
CA MET A 111 -4.61 -0.07 -1.01
C MET A 111 -3.82 -0.41 -2.28
N ARG A 112 -2.67 0.22 -2.51
CA ARG A 112 -1.80 -0.08 -3.67
C ARG A 112 -1.31 -1.52 -3.70
N LEU A 113 -0.99 -2.10 -2.53
CA LEU A 113 -0.58 -3.50 -2.38
C LEU A 113 -1.75 -4.48 -2.45
N ASN A 114 -2.99 -3.98 -2.48
CA ASN A 114 -4.21 -4.78 -2.41
C ASN A 114 -4.19 -5.78 -1.23
N ASP A 115 -3.61 -5.36 -0.10
CA ASP A 115 -3.47 -6.19 1.10
C ASP A 115 -4.65 -5.94 2.05
N GLU A 116 -5.68 -6.77 1.94
CA GLU A 116 -6.90 -6.63 2.74
C GLU A 116 -6.64 -6.62 4.26
N LYS A 117 -5.65 -7.39 4.73
CA LYS A 117 -5.31 -7.44 6.16
C LYS A 117 -4.74 -6.11 6.62
N MET A 118 -3.83 -5.53 5.83
CA MET A 118 -3.29 -4.20 6.11
C MET A 118 -4.38 -3.13 6.03
N ILE A 119 -5.23 -3.15 5.00
CA ILE A 119 -6.34 -2.20 4.84
C ILE A 119 -7.24 -2.22 6.08
N LYS A 120 -7.70 -3.39 6.51
CA LYS A 120 -8.54 -3.56 7.73
C LYS A 120 -7.83 -3.05 8.98
N ALA A 121 -6.54 -3.33 9.13
CA ALA A 121 -5.75 -2.85 10.26
C ALA A 121 -5.63 -1.32 10.28
N ARG A 122 -5.51 -0.65 9.12
CA ARG A 122 -5.48 0.82 9.03
C ARG A 122 -6.86 1.42 9.31
N ILE A 123 -7.93 0.86 8.78
CA ILE A 123 -9.30 1.31 9.06
C ILE A 123 -9.61 1.25 10.56
N SER A 124 -9.17 0.22 11.28
CA SER A 124 -9.43 0.07 12.72
C SER A 124 -8.49 0.87 13.63
N LEU A 125 -7.42 1.46 13.08
CA LEU A 125 -6.41 2.16 13.88
C LEU A 125 -6.96 3.39 14.64
N PRO A 126 -7.84 4.23 14.08
CA PRO A 126 -8.40 5.38 14.78
C PRO A 126 -9.08 5.01 16.10
N GLU A 127 -9.88 3.94 16.13
CA GLU A 127 -10.62 3.48 17.33
C GLU A 127 -9.68 3.11 18.49
N ARG A 128 -8.44 2.73 18.20
CA ARG A 128 -7.43 2.38 19.22
C ARG A 128 -6.51 3.53 19.59
N PHE A 129 -6.28 4.43 18.64
CA PHE A 129 -5.31 5.52 18.81
C PHE A 129 -5.95 6.78 19.43
N VAL A 130 -7.11 7.21 18.92
CA VAL A 130 -7.76 8.45 19.31
C VAL A 130 -8.08 8.51 20.80
N PRO A 131 -8.61 7.45 21.47
CA PRO A 131 -8.89 7.50 22.90
C PRO A 131 -7.64 7.74 23.76
N ARG A 132 -6.46 7.37 23.24
CA ARG A 132 -5.17 7.60 23.92
C ARG A 132 -4.56 8.96 23.62
N HIS A 133 -4.99 9.60 22.53
CA HIS A 133 -4.46 10.85 22.02
C HIS A 133 -5.57 11.81 21.56
N PRO A 134 -6.47 12.20 22.45
CA PRO A 134 -7.62 13.05 22.07
C PRO A 134 -7.23 14.42 21.52
N GLY A 135 -6.01 14.88 21.79
CA GLY A 135 -5.47 16.17 21.27
C GLY A 135 -5.48 16.27 19.74
N ILE A 136 -5.47 15.13 19.01
CA ILE A 136 -5.54 15.15 17.54
C ILE A 136 -6.91 15.56 17.02
N ARG A 137 -7.98 15.38 17.80
CA ARG A 137 -9.37 15.63 17.40
C ARG A 137 -9.59 17.05 16.88
N ALA A 138 -8.97 18.03 17.54
CA ALA A 138 -9.15 19.43 17.19
C ALA A 138 -8.64 19.80 15.78
N TYR A 139 -7.76 18.99 15.20
CA TYR A 139 -7.22 19.20 13.84
C TYR A 139 -8.02 18.48 12.76
N TRP A 140 -8.93 17.58 13.12
CA TRP A 140 -9.72 16.78 12.19
C TRP A 140 -10.49 17.57 11.12
N PRO A 141 -11.13 18.74 11.46
CA PRO A 141 -11.83 19.54 10.45
C PRO A 141 -10.94 19.98 9.27
N ASN A 142 -9.63 20.12 9.49
CA ASN A 142 -8.68 20.48 8.43
C ASN A 142 -8.30 19.29 7.56
N VAL A 143 -8.34 18.08 8.09
CA VAL A 143 -7.91 16.84 7.42
C VAL A 143 -9.05 16.16 6.66
N LYS A 144 -10.26 16.19 7.20
CA LYS A 144 -11.42 15.51 6.61
C LYS A 144 -11.66 15.83 5.13
N PRO A 145 -11.60 17.11 4.68
CA PRO A 145 -11.76 17.47 3.27
C PRO A 145 -10.66 16.83 2.39
N GLU A 146 -9.43 16.79 2.88
CA GLU A 146 -8.31 16.16 2.17
C GLU A 146 -8.50 14.65 2.03
N TYR A 147 -8.96 13.97 3.07
CA TYR A 147 -9.26 12.54 3.04
C TYR A 147 -10.38 12.21 2.04
N ILE A 148 -11.40 13.06 1.94
CA ILE A 148 -12.45 12.93 0.93
C ILE A 148 -11.85 13.09 -0.47
N ALA A 149 -11.06 14.13 -0.70
CA ALA A 149 -10.45 14.42 -2.00
C ALA A 149 -9.50 13.30 -2.47
N LYS A 150 -8.79 12.65 -1.55
CA LYS A 150 -7.90 11.51 -1.83
C LYS A 150 -8.61 10.15 -1.92
N GLY A 151 -9.92 10.10 -1.74
CA GLY A 151 -10.68 8.84 -1.77
C GLY A 151 -10.52 7.97 -0.52
N TYR A 152 -10.04 8.52 0.61
CA TYR A 152 -9.88 7.79 1.86
C TYR A 152 -11.18 7.74 2.70
N SER A 153 -12.32 7.68 2.03
CA SER A 153 -13.65 7.71 2.68
C SER A 153 -13.83 6.61 3.73
N ALA A 154 -13.21 5.45 3.54
CA ALA A 154 -13.25 4.34 4.49
C ALA A 154 -12.61 4.67 5.86
N LEU A 155 -11.74 5.69 5.94
CA LEU A 155 -11.14 6.15 7.20
C LEU A 155 -12.02 7.15 7.96
N ILE A 156 -12.98 7.80 7.30
CA ILE A 156 -13.76 8.90 7.89
C ILE A 156 -14.64 8.40 9.04
N ALA A 157 -15.45 7.37 8.77
CA ALA A 157 -16.38 6.85 9.78
C ALA A 157 -15.68 6.32 11.05
N PRO A 158 -14.55 5.58 10.96
CA PRO A 158 -13.76 5.17 12.13
C PRO A 158 -13.24 6.35 12.97
N TYR A 159 -12.76 7.44 12.34
CA TYR A 159 -12.36 8.63 13.07
C TYR A 159 -13.55 9.31 13.77
N GLU A 160 -14.64 9.52 13.04
CA GLU A 160 -15.84 10.15 13.60
C GLU A 160 -16.45 9.34 14.73
N LYS A 161 -16.39 8.01 14.66
CA LYS A 161 -16.79 7.12 15.76
C LYS A 161 -15.89 7.31 16.97
N ALA A 162 -14.55 7.22 16.76
CA ALA A 162 -13.56 7.35 17.83
C ALA A 162 -13.58 8.73 18.52
N PHE A 163 -14.10 9.78 17.86
CA PHE A 163 -14.26 11.10 18.48
C PHE A 163 -15.50 11.26 19.34
N ARG A 164 -16.44 10.32 19.29
CA ARG A 164 -17.67 10.35 20.11
C ARG A 164 -17.51 9.60 21.42
N GLU A 165 -16.60 8.67 21.45
CA GLU A 165 -16.21 7.87 22.64
C GLU A 165 -15.24 8.66 23.54
#